data_5e808f63b9b52ada87b36a159e12c1fd
#
_entry.id   5e808f63b9b52ada87b36a159e12c1fd
#
_cell.length_a   1.000
_cell.length_b   1.000
_cell.length_c   1.000
_cell.angle_alpha   90.00
_cell.angle_beta   90.00
_cell.angle_gamma   90.00
#
_symmetry.space_group_name_H-M   'P 1'
#
loop_
_entity.id
_entity.type
_entity.pdbx_description
1 polymer ?
#
loop_
_entity_poly.entity_id
_entity_poly.type
_entity_poly.pdbx_seq_one_letter_code
_entity_poly.pdbx_strand_id
1 'polypeptide(L)'
;DLVVEAVVEDMKIKQAVFSQLNSVVKPQAIIASNTSCLSVERMSEGVRNKERVIGMHFFNPVHRMPLVELIRTPYTSEETIATMVEFSKRLGKTPIVVKDSCGFLVNRILLPYLNEAGFILEEGIGFERIDRIMREFGMPMGPFTLMDEIGLDVGYKVACLLEENLGPRLKVPQIFKKVYEQKWLGKKTDKGFYIHRAKEKEPNRQVYGLFSQGPAAKLSDKEILSRLLSKMVKEATMCLEEKVCAEPSDVDIGMIMGIGFPPFRGGLLRNTGDP
;
A
#
# COMPACT_ATOMS: atom_id res chain seq x y z
N ASP A 1 -25.98 -12.84 4.81
CA ASP A 1 -25.77 -12.03 3.59
C ASP A 1 -24.58 -11.10 3.78
N LEU A 2 -23.82 -10.81 2.69
CA LEU A 2 -22.64 -9.93 2.67
C LEU A 2 -22.75 -9.00 1.45
N VAL A 3 -22.46 -7.72 1.65
CA VAL A 3 -22.28 -6.74 0.57
C VAL A 3 -20.86 -6.21 0.64
N VAL A 4 -20.12 -6.23 -0.47
CA VAL A 4 -18.81 -5.63 -0.60
C VAL A 4 -18.90 -4.42 -1.54
N GLU A 5 -18.69 -3.23 -1.01
CA GLU A 5 -18.63 -2.00 -1.79
C GLU A 5 -17.23 -1.83 -2.40
N ALA A 6 -17.17 -1.49 -3.67
CA ALA A 6 -15.92 -1.24 -4.41
C ALA A 6 -16.07 -0.09 -5.42
N VAL A 7 -16.81 0.98 -5.03
CA VAL A 7 -16.96 2.19 -5.86
C VAL A 7 -15.69 3.06 -5.80
N VAL A 8 -15.71 4.17 -6.50
CA VAL A 8 -14.58 5.12 -6.56
C VAL A 8 -14.10 5.54 -5.15
N GLU A 9 -12.80 5.78 -5.01
CA GLU A 9 -12.15 6.10 -3.75
C GLU A 9 -12.41 7.55 -3.33
N ASP A 10 -13.67 7.81 -2.94
CA ASP A 10 -14.16 9.10 -2.45
C ASP A 10 -15.05 8.88 -1.22
N MET A 11 -14.73 9.57 -0.13
CA MET A 11 -15.41 9.39 1.17
C MET A 11 -16.91 9.69 1.07
N LYS A 12 -17.30 10.77 0.38
CA LYS A 12 -18.71 11.19 0.29
C LYS A 12 -19.53 10.18 -0.50
N ILE A 13 -18.95 9.65 -1.59
CA ILE A 13 -19.61 8.65 -2.43
C ILE A 13 -19.78 7.35 -1.62
N LYS A 14 -18.73 6.89 -0.93
CA LYS A 14 -18.80 5.69 -0.10
C LYS A 14 -19.77 5.84 1.07
N GLN A 15 -19.81 6.98 1.75
CA GLN A 15 -20.82 7.26 2.78
C GLN A 15 -22.25 7.23 2.24
N ALA A 16 -22.48 7.79 1.05
CA ALA A 16 -23.80 7.72 0.39
C ALA A 16 -24.20 6.27 0.09
N VAL A 17 -23.27 5.45 -0.41
CA VAL A 17 -23.52 4.01 -0.64
C VAL A 17 -23.83 3.29 0.66
N PHE A 18 -23.06 3.52 1.74
CA PHE A 18 -23.31 2.92 3.05
C PHE A 18 -24.68 3.31 3.62
N SER A 19 -25.07 4.56 3.45
CA SER A 19 -26.40 5.05 3.86
C SER A 19 -27.52 4.36 3.07
N GLN A 20 -27.38 4.19 1.76
CA GLN A 20 -28.34 3.43 0.95
C GLN A 20 -28.41 1.97 1.35
N LEU A 21 -27.26 1.31 1.53
CA LEU A 21 -27.21 -0.08 1.99
C LEU A 21 -27.90 -0.27 3.33
N ASN A 22 -27.70 0.65 4.25
CA ASN A 22 -28.35 0.61 5.58
C ASN A 22 -29.88 0.58 5.53
N SER A 23 -30.49 1.06 4.44
CA SER A 23 -31.95 1.06 4.27
C SER A 23 -32.49 -0.19 3.59
N VAL A 24 -31.66 -0.95 2.85
CA VAL A 24 -32.12 -2.06 2.01
C VAL A 24 -31.60 -3.44 2.46
N VAL A 25 -30.49 -3.49 3.20
CA VAL A 25 -29.94 -4.78 3.67
C VAL A 25 -30.68 -5.27 4.91
N LYS A 26 -30.66 -6.59 5.12
CA LYS A 26 -31.18 -7.19 6.35
C LYS A 26 -30.32 -6.75 7.56
N PRO A 27 -30.90 -6.66 8.76
CA PRO A 27 -30.15 -6.23 9.96
C PRO A 27 -28.90 -7.07 10.27
N GLN A 28 -28.91 -8.35 9.92
CA GLN A 28 -27.79 -9.28 10.11
C GLN A 28 -26.76 -9.28 9.00
N ALA A 29 -26.98 -8.53 7.92
CA ALA A 29 -26.02 -8.47 6.80
C ALA A 29 -24.75 -7.75 7.20
N ILE A 30 -23.62 -8.26 6.72
CA ILE A 30 -22.31 -7.60 6.85
C ILE A 30 -22.13 -6.64 5.67
N ILE A 31 -21.70 -5.42 5.96
CA ILE A 31 -21.33 -4.43 4.95
C ILE A 31 -19.81 -4.26 5.00
N ALA A 32 -19.16 -4.56 3.89
CA ALA A 32 -17.72 -4.45 3.74
C ALA A 32 -17.34 -3.39 2.68
N SER A 33 -16.21 -2.69 2.87
CA SER A 33 -15.64 -1.79 1.86
C SER A 33 -14.28 -2.27 1.40
N ASN A 34 -14.06 -2.26 0.08
CA ASN A 34 -12.74 -2.51 -0.53
C ASN A 34 -11.93 -1.22 -0.68
N THR A 35 -12.06 -0.28 0.23
CA THR A 35 -11.21 0.91 0.26
C THR A 35 -9.75 0.53 0.47
N SER A 36 -8.82 1.32 -0.11
CA SER A 36 -7.38 1.09 0.06
C SER A 36 -6.72 1.96 1.14
N CYS A 37 -7.40 3.03 1.59
CA CYS A 37 -6.81 3.97 2.56
C CYS A 37 -7.82 4.82 3.34
N LEU A 38 -9.08 4.88 2.93
CA LEU A 38 -10.08 5.69 3.61
C LEU A 38 -10.60 4.98 4.87
N SER A 39 -10.87 5.74 5.93
CA SER A 39 -11.38 5.20 7.20
C SER A 39 -12.74 4.53 7.04
N VAL A 40 -12.80 3.25 7.37
CA VAL A 40 -14.02 2.44 7.39
C VAL A 40 -14.97 2.91 8.50
N GLU A 41 -14.43 3.33 9.63
CA GLU A 41 -15.19 3.92 10.73
C GLU A 41 -15.99 5.14 10.25
N ARG A 42 -15.33 6.08 9.57
CA ARG A 42 -15.98 7.28 9.04
C ARG A 42 -17.01 6.95 7.96
N MET A 43 -16.81 5.92 7.15
CA MET A 43 -17.82 5.45 6.19
C MET A 43 -19.07 4.94 6.90
N SER A 44 -18.91 4.34 8.08
CA SER A 44 -20.00 3.73 8.85
C SER A 44 -20.80 4.69 9.73
N GLU A 45 -20.50 5.98 9.76
CA GLU A 45 -21.14 6.95 10.67
C GLU A 45 -22.68 6.93 10.62
N GLY A 46 -23.26 6.74 9.43
CA GLY A 46 -24.71 6.67 9.22
C GLY A 46 -25.31 5.26 9.27
N VAL A 47 -24.51 4.22 9.57
CA VAL A 47 -24.99 2.83 9.61
C VAL A 47 -25.50 2.48 11.00
N ARG A 48 -26.66 1.80 11.09
CA ARG A 48 -27.29 1.40 12.37
C ARG A 48 -26.49 0.31 13.08
N ASN A 49 -26.13 -0.73 12.36
CA ASN A 49 -25.45 -1.93 12.88
C ASN A 49 -23.95 -1.85 12.59
N LYS A 50 -23.26 -0.91 13.24
CA LYS A 50 -21.82 -0.68 13.04
C LYS A 50 -20.96 -1.90 13.39
N GLU A 51 -21.46 -2.77 14.27
CA GLU A 51 -20.81 -4.02 14.64
C GLU A 51 -20.71 -5.01 13.46
N ARG A 52 -21.47 -4.78 12.38
CA ARG A 52 -21.46 -5.57 11.15
C ARG A 52 -20.77 -4.85 9.97
N VAL A 53 -20.05 -3.77 10.27
CA VAL A 53 -19.24 -3.06 9.27
C VAL A 53 -17.78 -3.45 9.42
N ILE A 54 -17.12 -3.70 8.27
CA ILE A 54 -15.70 -4.09 8.20
C ILE A 54 -15.09 -3.60 6.88
N GLY A 55 -13.79 -3.34 6.84
CA GLY A 55 -13.06 -3.23 5.58
C GLY A 55 -12.64 -4.60 5.08
N MET A 56 -12.60 -4.76 3.75
CA MET A 56 -12.11 -5.97 3.09
C MET A 56 -11.24 -5.56 1.90
N HIS A 57 -9.99 -5.22 2.18
CA HIS A 57 -9.05 -4.68 1.21
C HIS A 57 -8.34 -5.79 0.45
N PHE A 58 -8.57 -5.83 -0.86
CA PHE A 58 -7.91 -6.73 -1.79
C PHE A 58 -6.71 -6.06 -2.46
N PHE A 59 -5.71 -6.86 -2.81
CA PHE A 59 -4.53 -6.39 -3.55
C PHE A 59 -4.66 -6.68 -5.04
N ASN A 60 -4.20 -5.75 -5.86
CA ASN A 60 -4.26 -5.86 -7.32
C ASN A 60 -3.03 -6.63 -7.88
N PRO A 61 -3.23 -7.60 -8.80
CA PRO A 61 -4.52 -8.06 -9.34
C PRO A 61 -5.21 -9.07 -8.40
N VAL A 62 -6.49 -8.82 -8.12
CA VAL A 62 -7.26 -9.57 -7.10
C VAL A 62 -7.21 -11.08 -7.28
N HIS A 63 -7.24 -11.59 -8.52
CA HIS A 63 -7.22 -13.02 -8.82
C HIS A 63 -5.88 -13.70 -8.56
N ARG A 64 -4.78 -12.94 -8.40
CA ARG A 64 -3.42 -13.46 -8.17
C ARG A 64 -2.95 -13.24 -6.75
N MET A 65 -3.24 -12.07 -6.19
CA MET A 65 -2.74 -11.69 -4.88
C MET A 65 -3.44 -12.48 -3.77
N PRO A 66 -2.70 -13.22 -2.94
CA PRO A 66 -3.30 -14.08 -1.92
C PRO A 66 -3.83 -13.32 -0.70
N LEU A 67 -3.28 -12.13 -0.40
CA LEU A 67 -3.59 -11.37 0.80
C LEU A 67 -4.95 -10.69 0.72
N VAL A 68 -5.64 -10.63 1.87
CA VAL A 68 -6.75 -9.72 2.15
C VAL A 68 -6.51 -9.11 3.53
N GLU A 69 -6.56 -7.78 3.63
CA GLU A 69 -6.65 -7.10 4.92
C GLU A 69 -8.12 -6.96 5.32
N LEU A 70 -8.44 -7.44 6.51
CA LEU A 70 -9.73 -7.24 7.17
C LEU A 70 -9.59 -6.10 8.17
N ILE A 71 -10.20 -4.95 7.86
CA ILE A 71 -10.03 -3.73 8.63
C ILE A 71 -11.14 -3.63 9.65
N ARG A 72 -10.79 -3.82 10.93
CA ARG A 72 -11.72 -3.67 12.04
C ARG A 72 -11.84 -2.22 12.48
N THR A 73 -13.05 -1.74 12.62
CA THR A 73 -13.35 -0.48 13.30
C THR A 73 -13.47 -0.71 14.82
N PRO A 74 -13.54 0.34 15.67
CA PRO A 74 -13.80 0.17 17.09
C PRO A 74 -15.14 -0.51 17.40
N TYR A 75 -16.05 -0.55 16.46
CA TYR A 75 -17.39 -1.12 16.62
C TYR A 75 -17.55 -2.53 16.06
N THR A 76 -16.69 -2.95 15.13
CA THR A 76 -16.76 -4.25 14.45
C THR A 76 -16.72 -5.39 15.47
N SER A 77 -17.75 -6.26 15.47
CA SER A 77 -17.85 -7.37 16.42
C SER A 77 -16.89 -8.52 16.08
N GLU A 78 -16.50 -9.28 17.10
CA GLU A 78 -15.67 -10.50 16.91
C GLU A 78 -16.39 -11.53 16.03
N GLU A 79 -17.73 -11.61 16.09
CA GLU A 79 -18.52 -12.46 15.20
C GLU A 79 -18.36 -12.07 13.74
N THR A 80 -18.41 -10.75 13.45
CA THR A 80 -18.20 -10.22 12.10
C THR A 80 -16.79 -10.54 11.61
N ILE A 81 -15.77 -10.32 12.47
CA ILE A 81 -14.38 -10.62 12.13
C ILE A 81 -14.23 -12.12 11.82
N ALA A 82 -14.69 -13.01 12.70
CA ALA A 82 -14.58 -14.44 12.51
C ALA A 82 -15.27 -14.91 11.22
N THR A 83 -16.47 -14.38 10.94
CA THR A 83 -17.22 -14.66 9.71
C THR A 83 -16.42 -14.24 8.47
N MET A 84 -15.81 -13.05 8.49
CA MET A 84 -15.06 -12.54 7.34
C MET A 84 -13.71 -13.21 7.16
N VAL A 85 -13.06 -13.65 8.25
CA VAL A 85 -11.86 -14.50 8.19
C VAL A 85 -12.19 -15.81 7.49
N GLU A 86 -13.25 -16.49 7.91
CA GLU A 86 -13.66 -17.76 7.29
C GLU A 86 -14.11 -17.57 5.82
N PHE A 87 -14.85 -16.51 5.54
CA PHE A 87 -15.22 -16.16 4.17
C PHE A 87 -13.99 -15.92 3.28
N SER A 88 -13.00 -15.16 3.77
CA SER A 88 -11.75 -14.92 3.04
C SER A 88 -10.98 -16.21 2.74
N LYS A 89 -10.90 -17.13 3.71
CA LYS A 89 -10.28 -18.44 3.51
C LYS A 89 -11.00 -19.27 2.44
N ARG A 90 -12.34 -19.24 2.42
CA ARG A 90 -13.15 -19.93 1.38
C ARG A 90 -12.92 -19.35 -0.02
N LEU A 91 -12.55 -18.05 -0.12
CA LEU A 91 -12.14 -17.45 -1.37
C LEU A 91 -10.69 -17.82 -1.79
N GLY A 92 -10.00 -18.68 -1.01
CA GLY A 92 -8.61 -19.03 -1.24
C GLY A 92 -7.63 -17.91 -0.88
N LYS A 93 -8.06 -16.95 -0.03
CA LYS A 93 -7.24 -15.84 0.44
C LYS A 93 -6.64 -16.12 1.81
N THR A 94 -5.55 -15.42 2.11
CA THR A 94 -4.94 -15.37 3.44
C THR A 94 -5.35 -14.05 4.09
N PRO A 95 -6.29 -14.05 5.05
CA PRO A 95 -6.69 -12.84 5.75
C PRO A 95 -5.71 -12.50 6.87
N ILE A 96 -5.44 -11.21 7.04
CA ILE A 96 -4.90 -10.61 8.27
C ILE A 96 -5.91 -9.60 8.80
N VAL A 97 -6.03 -9.49 10.13
CA VAL A 97 -6.94 -8.53 10.76
C VAL A 97 -6.14 -7.34 11.24
N VAL A 98 -6.53 -6.16 10.78
CA VAL A 98 -5.84 -4.91 11.09
C VAL A 98 -6.81 -3.84 11.60
N LYS A 99 -6.31 -2.90 12.37
CA LYS A 99 -7.07 -1.75 12.85
C LYS A 99 -7.31 -0.76 11.70
N ASP A 100 -8.46 -0.08 11.73
CA ASP A 100 -8.74 1.05 10.85
C ASP A 100 -7.75 2.20 11.11
N SER A 101 -6.74 2.27 10.27
CA SER A 101 -5.65 3.25 10.28
C SER A 101 -5.37 3.68 8.85
N CYS A 102 -4.93 4.91 8.65
CA CYS A 102 -4.62 5.42 7.32
C CYS A 102 -3.59 4.54 6.61
N GLY A 103 -3.95 3.99 5.43
CA GLY A 103 -3.12 3.06 4.67
C GLY A 103 -3.06 1.64 5.25
N PHE A 104 -3.85 1.35 6.28
CA PHE A 104 -3.93 0.06 6.98
C PHE A 104 -2.55 -0.43 7.42
N LEU A 105 -2.15 -1.65 7.10
CA LEU A 105 -0.82 -2.17 7.43
C LEU A 105 0.12 -2.13 6.21
N VAL A 106 -0.30 -2.74 5.10
CA VAL A 106 0.61 -2.97 3.96
C VAL A 106 0.99 -1.68 3.26
N ASN A 107 0.01 -0.84 2.89
CA ASN A 107 0.29 0.43 2.23
C ASN A 107 1.07 1.38 3.15
N ARG A 108 0.76 1.36 4.45
CA ARG A 108 1.44 2.18 5.44
C ARG A 108 2.93 1.84 5.56
N ILE A 109 3.30 0.56 5.46
CA ILE A 109 4.70 0.11 5.47
C ILE A 109 5.38 0.32 4.11
N LEU A 110 4.64 0.14 3.02
CA LEU A 110 5.16 0.25 1.66
C LEU A 110 5.52 1.69 1.28
N LEU A 111 4.66 2.66 1.64
CA LEU A 111 4.83 4.05 1.17
C LEU A 111 6.14 4.72 1.62
N PRO A 112 6.61 4.61 2.88
CA PRO A 112 7.90 5.15 3.30
C PRO A 112 9.08 4.59 2.51
N TYR A 113 9.01 3.32 2.10
CA TYR A 113 10.00 2.70 1.23
C TYR A 113 9.99 3.33 -0.18
N LEU A 114 8.82 3.52 -0.77
CA LEU A 114 8.68 4.17 -2.07
C LEU A 114 9.15 5.63 -2.01
N ASN A 115 8.79 6.36 -0.94
CA ASN A 115 9.22 7.74 -0.73
C ASN A 115 10.75 7.83 -0.59
N GLU A 116 11.37 6.91 0.17
CA GLU A 116 12.82 6.87 0.31
C GLU A 116 13.52 6.62 -1.03
N ALA A 117 12.99 5.75 -1.86
CA ALA A 117 13.51 5.55 -3.22
C ALA A 117 13.47 6.87 -4.03
N GLY A 118 12.38 7.63 -3.91
CA GLY A 118 12.28 8.96 -4.53
C GLY A 118 13.31 9.96 -4.00
N PHE A 119 13.57 9.99 -2.68
CA PHE A 119 14.62 10.85 -2.11
C PHE A 119 16.02 10.43 -2.58
N ILE A 120 16.32 9.13 -2.63
CA ILE A 120 17.58 8.62 -3.15
C ILE A 120 17.77 9.02 -4.64
N LEU A 121 16.69 9.01 -5.43
CA LEU A 121 16.72 9.52 -6.81
C LEU A 121 17.04 11.04 -6.84
N GLU A 122 16.41 11.84 -5.97
CA GLU A 122 16.67 13.29 -5.87
C GLU A 122 18.11 13.60 -5.41
N GLU A 123 18.75 12.69 -4.69
CA GLU A 123 20.17 12.72 -4.34
C GLU A 123 21.11 12.36 -5.53
N GLY A 124 20.56 12.10 -6.72
CA GLY A 124 21.31 11.84 -7.94
C GLY A 124 21.63 10.37 -8.22
N ILE A 125 21.08 9.43 -7.46
CA ILE A 125 21.21 7.99 -7.75
C ILE A 125 20.15 7.59 -8.79
N GLY A 126 20.58 6.97 -9.89
CA GLY A 126 19.68 6.56 -10.97
C GLY A 126 18.60 5.54 -10.51
N PHE A 127 17.35 5.78 -10.92
CA PHE A 127 16.23 4.92 -10.51
C PHE A 127 16.36 3.49 -11.02
N GLU A 128 17.02 3.26 -12.15
CA GLU A 128 17.30 1.92 -12.67
C GLU A 128 18.23 1.13 -11.74
N ARG A 129 19.21 1.83 -11.13
CA ARG A 129 20.12 1.22 -10.15
C ARG A 129 19.36 0.84 -8.89
N ILE A 130 18.47 1.70 -8.40
CA ILE A 130 17.65 1.46 -7.21
C ILE A 130 16.73 0.25 -7.46
N ASP A 131 16.05 0.21 -8.61
CA ASP A 131 15.19 -0.91 -9.00
C ASP A 131 15.97 -2.23 -9.14
N ARG A 132 17.20 -2.18 -9.67
CA ARG A 132 18.07 -3.34 -9.78
C ARG A 132 18.44 -3.91 -8.42
N ILE A 133 18.88 -3.04 -7.49
CA ILE A 133 19.26 -3.43 -6.11
C ILE A 133 18.12 -4.18 -5.43
N MET A 134 16.89 -3.65 -5.53
CA MET A 134 15.75 -4.29 -4.89
C MET A 134 15.35 -5.62 -5.54
N ARG A 135 15.52 -5.77 -6.86
CA ARG A 135 15.32 -7.06 -7.54
C ARG A 135 16.40 -8.08 -7.14
N GLU A 136 17.65 -7.66 -7.03
CA GLU A 136 18.76 -8.51 -6.56
C GLU A 136 18.58 -8.92 -5.09
N PHE A 137 17.96 -8.07 -4.27
CA PHE A 137 17.54 -8.43 -2.91
C PHE A 137 16.49 -9.54 -2.90
N GLY A 138 15.68 -9.67 -3.96
CA GLY A 138 14.65 -10.68 -4.14
C GLY A 138 13.23 -10.14 -4.27
N MET A 139 13.04 -8.82 -4.31
CA MET A 139 11.71 -8.25 -4.60
C MET A 139 11.30 -8.55 -6.05
N PRO A 140 10.00 -8.80 -6.32
CA PRO A 140 9.52 -9.12 -7.67
C PRO A 140 9.75 -7.96 -8.64
N MET A 141 9.79 -6.74 -8.14
CA MET A 141 10.09 -5.52 -8.90
C MET A 141 10.68 -4.45 -7.99
N GLY A 142 11.43 -3.51 -8.56
CA GLY A 142 11.92 -2.36 -7.82
C GLY A 142 10.85 -1.30 -7.60
N PRO A 143 11.11 -0.29 -6.75
CA PRO A 143 10.14 0.71 -6.32
C PRO A 143 9.55 1.54 -7.46
N PHE A 144 10.35 1.95 -8.42
CA PHE A 144 9.88 2.76 -9.55
C PHE A 144 9.09 1.95 -10.57
N THR A 145 9.47 0.69 -10.77
CA THR A 145 8.65 -0.25 -11.54
C THR A 145 7.30 -0.47 -10.86
N LEU A 146 7.27 -0.62 -9.54
CA LEU A 146 6.03 -0.77 -8.78
C LEU A 146 5.14 0.47 -8.88
N MET A 147 5.71 1.68 -8.78
CA MET A 147 4.96 2.93 -8.96
C MET A 147 4.31 3.01 -10.34
N ASP A 148 5.01 2.58 -11.39
CA ASP A 148 4.46 2.54 -12.75
C ASP A 148 3.34 1.49 -12.91
N GLU A 149 3.43 0.34 -12.23
CA GLU A 149 2.38 -0.70 -12.24
C GLU A 149 1.13 -0.29 -11.47
N ILE A 150 1.29 0.32 -10.29
CA ILE A 150 0.17 0.85 -9.48
C ILE A 150 -0.50 2.02 -10.20
N GLY A 151 0.29 2.84 -10.84
CA GLY A 151 -0.06 4.13 -11.43
C GLY A 151 0.27 5.30 -10.50
N LEU A 152 1.04 6.25 -11.03
CA LEU A 152 1.53 7.43 -10.27
C LEU A 152 0.41 8.29 -9.68
N ASP A 153 -0.76 8.32 -10.33
CA ASP A 153 -1.94 9.04 -9.81
C ASP A 153 -2.50 8.40 -8.55
N VAL A 154 -2.50 7.08 -8.47
CA VAL A 154 -2.93 6.34 -7.28
C VAL A 154 -1.85 6.42 -6.21
N GLY A 155 -0.61 6.04 -6.54
CA GLY A 155 0.50 6.02 -5.59
C GLY A 155 0.78 7.40 -4.97
N TYR A 156 0.81 8.46 -5.78
CA TYR A 156 1.04 9.83 -5.31
C TYR A 156 -0.10 10.33 -4.40
N LYS A 157 -1.37 10.09 -4.78
CA LYS A 157 -2.53 10.49 -3.94
C LYS A 157 -2.53 9.78 -2.58
N VAL A 158 -2.27 8.48 -2.57
CA VAL A 158 -2.18 7.72 -1.31
C VAL A 158 -1.00 8.22 -0.47
N ALA A 159 0.16 8.49 -1.08
CA ALA A 159 1.32 9.04 -0.37
C ALA A 159 1.00 10.40 0.29
N CYS A 160 0.35 11.32 -0.45
CA CYS A 160 -0.08 12.61 0.11
C CYS A 160 -1.08 12.44 1.27
N LEU A 161 -2.04 11.53 1.13
CA LEU A 161 -3.01 11.24 2.20
C LEU A 161 -2.33 10.70 3.46
N LEU A 162 -1.33 9.83 3.31
CA LEU A 162 -0.55 9.32 4.43
C LEU A 162 0.32 10.43 5.07
N GLU A 163 0.95 11.29 4.28
CA GLU A 163 1.70 12.43 4.80
C GLU A 163 0.78 13.37 5.62
N GLU A 164 -0.41 13.68 5.11
CA GLU A 164 -1.39 14.52 5.80
C GLU A 164 -1.83 13.93 7.15
N ASN A 165 -2.08 12.62 7.21
CA ASN A 165 -2.62 11.96 8.40
C ASN A 165 -1.55 11.51 9.40
N LEU A 166 -0.36 11.13 8.95
CA LEU A 166 0.70 10.54 9.76
C LEU A 166 1.93 11.46 9.92
N GLY A 167 1.89 12.62 9.26
CA GLY A 167 2.86 13.69 9.45
C GLY A 167 4.19 13.51 8.69
N PRO A 168 5.20 14.33 9.06
CA PRO A 168 6.43 14.51 8.26
C PRO A 168 7.28 13.24 8.08
N ARG A 169 7.05 12.20 8.89
CA ARG A 169 7.75 10.92 8.75
C ARG A 169 7.45 10.21 7.43
N LEU A 170 6.30 10.55 6.81
CA LEU A 170 5.86 10.02 5.51
C LEU A 170 5.94 11.07 4.40
N LYS A 171 6.83 12.06 4.54
CA LYS A 171 7.04 13.11 3.55
C LYS A 171 7.19 12.54 2.14
N VAL A 172 6.46 13.13 1.19
CA VAL A 172 6.47 12.71 -0.22
C VAL A 172 7.60 13.43 -0.97
N PRO A 173 8.47 12.73 -1.71
CA PRO A 173 9.50 13.36 -2.52
C PRO A 173 8.89 14.14 -3.68
N GLN A 174 9.53 15.26 -4.06
CA GLN A 174 9.05 16.17 -5.10
C GLN A 174 9.01 15.50 -6.48
N ILE A 175 9.89 14.54 -6.72
CA ILE A 175 9.93 13.84 -8.00
C ILE A 175 8.59 13.16 -8.33
N PHE A 176 7.90 12.58 -7.35
CA PHE A 176 6.59 11.94 -7.58
C PHE A 176 5.54 12.97 -8.01
N LYS A 177 5.52 14.14 -7.36
CA LYS A 177 4.66 15.25 -7.78
C LYS A 177 4.96 15.68 -9.22
N LYS A 178 6.23 15.89 -9.55
CA LYS A 178 6.65 16.34 -10.87
C LYS A 178 6.32 15.34 -11.97
N VAL A 179 6.53 14.05 -11.74
CA VAL A 179 6.15 12.99 -12.71
C VAL A 179 4.64 12.93 -12.88
N TYR A 180 3.88 13.05 -11.78
CA TYR A 180 2.42 13.12 -11.81
C TYR A 180 1.90 14.34 -12.60
N GLU A 181 2.48 15.54 -12.40
CA GLU A 181 2.12 16.77 -13.13
C GLU A 181 2.36 16.66 -14.65
N GLN A 182 3.37 15.87 -15.07
CA GLN A 182 3.60 15.56 -16.49
C GLN A 182 2.55 14.58 -17.06
N LYS A 183 1.62 14.08 -16.23
CA LYS A 183 0.66 13.01 -16.59
C LYS A 183 1.36 11.72 -17.04
N TRP A 184 2.57 11.47 -16.56
CA TRP A 184 3.28 10.21 -16.76
C TRP A 184 2.83 9.27 -15.66
N LEU A 185 1.72 8.56 -15.92
CA LEU A 185 1.01 7.78 -14.91
C LEU A 185 1.44 6.31 -14.87
N GLY A 186 2.56 5.99 -15.52
CA GLY A 186 3.07 4.63 -15.59
C GLY A 186 2.45 3.83 -16.73
N LYS A 187 2.25 2.54 -16.50
CA LYS A 187 1.79 1.59 -17.51
C LYS A 187 0.46 1.94 -18.16
N LYS A 188 -0.45 2.56 -17.44
CA LYS A 188 -1.76 2.97 -17.99
C LYS A 188 -1.70 4.10 -19.03
N THR A 189 -0.60 4.84 -19.08
CA THR A 189 -0.34 5.89 -20.07
C THR A 189 0.91 5.60 -20.90
N ASP A 190 1.38 4.35 -20.86
CA ASP A 190 2.60 3.86 -21.53
C ASP A 190 3.86 4.63 -21.12
N LYS A 191 3.79 5.50 -20.12
CA LYS A 191 4.88 6.35 -19.68
C LYS A 191 4.79 6.70 -18.19
N GLY A 192 5.89 6.48 -17.48
CA GLY A 192 6.10 6.81 -16.09
C GLY A 192 7.58 7.04 -15.84
N PHE A 193 8.15 6.40 -14.84
CA PHE A 193 9.61 6.25 -14.69
C PHE A 193 10.21 5.44 -15.83
N TYR A 194 9.41 4.58 -16.41
CA TYR A 194 9.74 3.83 -17.60
C TYR A 194 8.80 4.17 -18.76
N ILE A 195 9.25 3.90 -19.98
CA ILE A 195 8.43 3.89 -21.18
C ILE A 195 8.01 2.45 -21.40
N HIS A 196 6.71 2.18 -21.40
CA HIS A 196 6.13 0.87 -21.54
C HIS A 196 5.71 0.65 -23.00
N ARG A 197 6.39 -0.27 -23.69
CA ARG A 197 6.02 -0.74 -25.04
C ARG A 197 5.56 -2.19 -24.91
N ALA A 198 4.76 -2.67 -25.84
CA ALA A 198 4.05 -3.96 -25.75
C ALA A 198 4.83 -5.16 -25.15
N LYS A 199 6.15 -5.23 -25.35
CA LYS A 199 7.01 -6.30 -24.81
C LYS A 199 8.29 -5.79 -24.11
N GLU A 200 8.56 -4.50 -24.16
CA GLU A 200 9.81 -3.91 -23.67
C GLU A 200 9.53 -2.76 -22.73
N LYS A 201 10.40 -2.58 -21.77
CA LYS A 201 10.40 -1.50 -20.82
C LYS A 201 11.75 -0.79 -20.87
N GLU A 202 11.74 0.50 -21.22
CA GLU A 202 12.93 1.34 -21.30
C GLU A 202 12.89 2.44 -20.26
N PRO A 203 14.03 2.84 -19.65
CA PRO A 203 14.08 3.96 -18.74
C PRO A 203 13.64 5.27 -19.41
N ASN A 204 12.72 5.99 -18.78
CA ASN A 204 12.32 7.32 -19.23
C ASN A 204 13.37 8.36 -18.81
N ARG A 205 14.35 8.60 -19.68
CA ARG A 205 15.45 9.56 -19.39
C ARG A 205 14.97 10.98 -19.13
N GLN A 206 13.76 11.36 -19.53
CA GLN A 206 13.20 12.69 -19.28
C GLN A 206 12.92 12.93 -17.79
N VAL A 207 12.77 11.87 -16.98
CA VAL A 207 12.62 11.98 -15.51
C VAL A 207 13.78 12.76 -14.90
N TYR A 208 15.00 12.52 -15.38
CA TYR A 208 16.20 13.20 -14.87
C TYR A 208 16.22 14.72 -15.14
N GLY A 209 15.45 15.19 -16.11
CA GLY A 209 15.28 16.63 -16.40
C GLY A 209 14.26 17.33 -15.48
N LEU A 210 13.52 16.57 -14.67
CA LEU A 210 12.48 17.14 -13.80
C LEU A 210 13.04 17.71 -12.49
N PHE A 211 14.27 17.38 -12.12
CA PHE A 211 14.90 17.87 -10.88
C PHE A 211 16.34 18.25 -11.10
N SER A 212 16.83 19.19 -10.29
CA SER A 212 18.23 19.60 -10.35
C SER A 212 19.10 18.47 -9.81
N GLN A 213 19.89 17.87 -10.68
CA GLN A 213 20.89 16.92 -10.25
C GLN A 213 22.06 17.70 -9.62
N GLY A 214 22.12 17.71 -8.29
CA GLY A 214 23.34 18.02 -7.58
C GLY A 214 24.42 16.96 -7.84
N PRO A 215 25.65 17.11 -7.30
CA PRO A 215 26.63 16.03 -7.35
C PRO A 215 26.01 14.77 -6.74
N ALA A 216 26.01 13.67 -7.51
CA ALA A 216 25.39 12.41 -7.07
C ALA A 216 25.98 11.95 -5.74
N ALA A 217 25.10 11.58 -4.81
CA ALA A 217 25.52 11.00 -3.55
C ALA A 217 26.36 9.73 -3.82
N LYS A 218 27.46 9.60 -3.09
CA LYS A 218 28.34 8.43 -3.17
C LYS A 218 27.83 7.34 -2.24
N LEU A 219 26.73 6.67 -2.60
CA LEU A 219 26.17 5.54 -1.86
C LEU A 219 26.53 4.22 -2.54
N SER A 220 26.98 3.27 -1.74
CA SER A 220 27.11 1.87 -2.16
C SER A 220 25.73 1.22 -2.32
N ASP A 221 25.64 0.10 -3.04
CA ASP A 221 24.40 -0.66 -3.19
C ASP A 221 23.87 -1.17 -1.84
N LYS A 222 24.80 -1.54 -0.93
CA LYS A 222 24.46 -1.95 0.45
C LYS A 222 23.83 -0.80 1.26
N GLU A 223 24.34 0.40 1.17
CA GLU A 223 23.76 1.59 1.85
C GLU A 223 22.39 1.94 1.31
N ILE A 224 22.19 1.88 -0.01
CA ILE A 224 20.89 2.10 -0.65
C ILE A 224 19.88 1.06 -0.16
N LEU A 225 20.24 -0.23 -0.20
CA LEU A 225 19.41 -1.32 0.29
C LEU A 225 19.02 -1.12 1.76
N SER A 226 20.00 -0.84 2.61
CA SER A 226 19.80 -0.62 4.04
C SER A 226 18.85 0.56 4.32
N ARG A 227 19.01 1.67 3.60
CA ARG A 227 18.12 2.83 3.71
C ARG A 227 16.68 2.47 3.38
N LEU A 228 16.46 1.78 2.28
CA LEU A 228 15.13 1.37 1.81
C LEU A 228 14.45 0.44 2.81
N LEU A 229 15.15 -0.60 3.26
CA LEU A 229 14.60 -1.59 4.21
C LEU A 229 14.35 -0.97 5.59
N SER A 230 15.25 -0.09 6.06
CA SER A 230 15.09 0.56 7.37
C SER A 230 13.81 1.39 7.47
N LYS A 231 13.34 1.99 6.37
CA LYS A 231 12.06 2.71 6.34
C LYS A 231 10.88 1.78 6.52
N MET A 232 10.92 0.61 5.88
CA MET A 232 9.87 -0.41 6.07
C MET A 232 9.86 -0.94 7.50
N VAL A 233 11.03 -1.34 8.02
CA VAL A 233 11.16 -1.89 9.38
C VAL A 233 10.69 -0.87 10.42
N LYS A 234 11.12 0.40 10.28
CA LYS A 234 10.72 1.46 11.22
C LYS A 234 9.20 1.64 11.24
N GLU A 235 8.55 1.73 10.09
CA GLU A 235 7.09 1.92 10.05
C GLU A 235 6.34 0.65 10.49
N ALA A 236 6.88 -0.53 10.19
CA ALA A 236 6.34 -1.80 10.70
C ALA A 236 6.36 -1.87 12.23
N THR A 237 7.47 -1.44 12.85
CA THR A 237 7.58 -1.34 14.32
C THR A 237 6.54 -0.37 14.88
N MET A 238 6.36 0.78 14.25
CA MET A 238 5.33 1.75 14.67
C MET A 238 3.91 1.17 14.50
N CYS A 239 3.65 0.39 13.46
CA CYS A 239 2.35 -0.28 13.30
C CYS A 239 2.06 -1.25 14.45
N LEU A 240 3.07 -1.97 14.97
CA LEU A 240 2.94 -2.83 16.14
C LEU A 240 2.71 -2.02 17.43
N GLU A 241 3.49 -0.97 17.65
CA GLU A 241 3.37 -0.08 18.82
C GLU A 241 1.97 0.59 18.87
N GLU A 242 1.45 1.02 17.72
CA GLU A 242 0.13 1.63 17.57
C GLU A 242 -1.00 0.59 17.50
N LYS A 243 -0.66 -0.71 17.58
CA LYS A 243 -1.61 -1.83 17.52
C LYS A 243 -2.46 -1.82 16.25
N VAL A 244 -1.84 -1.48 15.12
CA VAL A 244 -2.47 -1.60 13.80
C VAL A 244 -2.65 -3.07 13.42
N CYS A 245 -1.69 -3.92 13.80
CA CYS A 245 -1.80 -5.38 13.77
C CYS A 245 -1.45 -5.96 15.14
N ALA A 246 -1.79 -7.22 15.37
CA ALA A 246 -1.63 -7.86 16.68
C ALA A 246 -0.20 -8.34 16.90
N GLU A 247 0.40 -8.93 15.87
CA GLU A 247 1.66 -9.67 16.00
C GLU A 247 2.65 -9.35 14.88
N PRO A 248 3.97 -9.54 15.10
CA PRO A 248 4.98 -9.40 14.06
C PRO A 248 4.75 -10.31 12.84
N SER A 249 4.13 -11.47 13.05
CA SER A 249 3.75 -12.39 11.96
C SER A 249 2.74 -11.80 10.99
N ASP A 250 1.85 -10.92 11.45
CA ASP A 250 0.89 -10.22 10.57
C ASP A 250 1.64 -9.28 9.60
N VAL A 251 2.68 -8.61 10.11
CA VAL A 251 3.57 -7.78 9.28
C VAL A 251 4.27 -8.63 8.22
N ASP A 252 4.92 -9.72 8.65
CA ASP A 252 5.67 -10.58 7.73
C ASP A 252 4.77 -11.19 6.65
N ILE A 253 3.59 -11.70 7.04
CA ILE A 253 2.59 -12.22 6.10
C ILE A 253 2.10 -11.11 5.17
N GLY A 254 1.76 -9.94 5.72
CA GLY A 254 1.32 -8.78 4.96
C GLY A 254 2.33 -8.36 3.89
N MET A 255 3.62 -8.30 4.24
CA MET A 255 4.66 -7.92 3.31
C MET A 255 4.94 -9.01 2.26
N ILE A 256 5.02 -10.28 2.67
CA ILE A 256 5.27 -11.38 1.73
C ILE A 256 4.12 -11.51 0.74
N MET A 257 2.88 -11.56 1.21
CA MET A 257 1.71 -11.87 0.38
C MET A 257 1.08 -10.63 -0.27
N GLY A 258 1.31 -9.43 0.28
CA GLY A 258 0.75 -8.17 -0.24
C GLY A 258 1.64 -7.46 -1.25
N ILE A 259 2.96 -7.49 -1.06
CA ILE A 259 3.91 -6.80 -1.96
C ILE A 259 5.01 -7.70 -2.52
N GLY A 260 5.01 -9.00 -2.16
CA GLY A 260 6.01 -9.94 -2.63
C GLY A 260 7.37 -9.78 -1.96
N PHE A 261 7.43 -9.37 -0.70
CA PHE A 261 8.68 -9.41 0.07
C PHE A 261 9.26 -10.82 0.02
N PRO A 262 10.59 -11.00 -0.16
CA PRO A 262 11.18 -12.31 -0.41
C PRO A 262 10.90 -13.32 0.70
N PRO A 263 10.10 -14.39 0.46
CA PRO A 263 9.72 -15.33 1.50
C PRO A 263 10.90 -16.16 2.03
N PHE A 264 11.93 -16.36 1.20
CA PHE A 264 13.16 -17.08 1.62
C PHE A 264 13.98 -16.30 2.65
N ARG A 265 13.68 -15.02 2.89
CA ARG A 265 14.26 -14.20 3.97
C ARG A 265 13.46 -14.27 5.26
N GLY A 266 12.35 -15.01 5.30
CA GLY A 266 11.52 -15.23 6.48
C GLY A 266 10.48 -14.16 6.77
N GLY A 267 10.60 -12.96 6.21
CA GLY A 267 9.72 -11.82 6.43
C GLY A 267 10.48 -10.52 6.70
N LEU A 268 9.78 -9.41 6.72
CA LEU A 268 10.39 -8.09 6.91
C LEU A 268 11.05 -7.94 8.30
N LEU A 269 10.33 -8.33 9.35
CA LEU A 269 10.82 -8.21 10.72
C LEU A 269 11.79 -9.33 11.12
N ARG A 270 11.63 -10.52 10.55
CA ARG A 270 12.59 -11.61 10.76
C ARG A 270 13.92 -11.40 10.05
N ASN A 271 13.92 -10.64 8.96
CA ASN A 271 15.14 -10.29 8.20
C ASN A 271 16.00 -9.20 8.87
N THR A 272 15.69 -8.76 10.08
CA THR A 272 16.45 -7.70 10.77
C THR A 272 17.85 -8.12 11.20
N GLY A 273 18.30 -9.32 10.87
CA GLY A 273 19.58 -9.91 11.31
C GLY A 273 20.77 -9.79 10.37
N ASP A 274 20.58 -9.54 9.05
CA ASP A 274 21.69 -9.25 8.12
C ASP A 274 21.14 -8.67 6.79
N PRO A 275 21.65 -7.50 6.34
CA PRO A 275 21.34 -7.00 5.01
C PRO A 275 22.11 -7.75 3.92
#